data_6f11c42bb14f80ea358d17b8f76047e8
#
_entry.id   6f11c42bb14f80ea358d17b8f76047e8
#
_cell.length_a   1.000
_cell.length_b   1.000
_cell.length_c   1.000
_cell.angle_alpha   90.00
_cell.angle_beta   90.00
_cell.angle_gamma   90.00
#
_symmetry.space_group_name_H-M   'P 1'
#
loop_
_entity.id
_entity.type
_entity.pdbx_description
1 polymer ?
#
loop_
_entity_poly.entity_id
_entity_poly.type
_entity_poly.pdbx_seq_one_letter_code
_entity_poly.pdbx_strand_id
1 'polypeptide(L)'
;MRPRPIVHWRLLLVMSFVAGVAGTACAQIPPPFDFSQIDQEMYEFIGQVKNSPPAGPGLPATSVQYGYISHVRGLSDDQIYLGGVPQNEASALLTFYNDSVTEKITNHGSLKIVIREGTTTIYYNPGPSGDLTTPNPDSFRQGTPVLTTKWRHQVILDANPSPNATDPPRTNLFFVTWWHAITSSTSFTLGDQTVSLGRVNHTFRQHLVGGVDFTSRVNGKFAGYTTSFDPAVIVFSKK
;
A
#
# COMPACT_ATOMS: atom_id res chain seq x y z
N MET A 1 56.05 -87.04 23.66
CA MET A 1 55.72 -85.66 23.34
C MET A 1 55.48 -85.54 21.83
N ARG A 2 54.25 -85.33 21.41
CA ARG A 2 53.94 -85.19 19.98
C ARG A 2 53.62 -83.68 19.69
N PRO A 3 54.17 -83.13 18.62
CA PRO A 3 53.85 -81.72 18.28
C PRO A 3 52.45 -81.61 17.65
N ARG A 4 51.72 -80.55 18.01
CA ARG A 4 50.45 -80.21 17.45
C ARG A 4 50.65 -79.44 16.15
N PRO A 5 49.77 -79.60 15.13
CA PRO A 5 49.83 -78.83 13.89
C PRO A 5 49.23 -77.44 14.04
N ILE A 6 49.92 -76.47 13.47
CA ILE A 6 49.48 -75.09 13.36
C ILE A 6 48.52 -74.97 12.18
N VAL A 7 47.30 -74.64 12.48
CA VAL A 7 46.25 -74.31 11.44
C VAL A 7 46.38 -72.86 11.06
N HIS A 8 46.82 -72.59 9.82
CA HIS A 8 46.84 -71.26 9.23
C HIS A 8 45.45 -70.92 8.71
N TRP A 9 44.76 -70.00 9.39
CA TRP A 9 43.57 -69.40 8.86
C TRP A 9 43.99 -68.31 7.89
N ARG A 10 43.69 -68.50 6.62
CA ARG A 10 43.78 -67.47 5.59
C ARG A 10 42.52 -66.62 5.67
N LEU A 11 42.66 -65.40 6.15
CA LEU A 11 41.61 -64.40 6.11
C LEU A 11 41.49 -63.94 4.65
N LEU A 12 40.36 -64.27 4.01
CA LEU A 12 39.99 -63.76 2.72
C LEU A 12 39.27 -62.41 2.97
N LEU A 13 40.00 -61.35 2.68
CA LEU A 13 39.44 -59.97 2.72
C LEU A 13 38.68 -59.73 1.41
N VAL A 14 37.35 -59.84 1.47
CA VAL A 14 36.45 -59.46 0.38
C VAL A 14 36.30 -57.93 0.42
N MET A 15 37.04 -57.21 -0.43
CA MET A 15 36.81 -55.79 -0.67
C MET A 15 35.58 -55.65 -1.54
N SER A 16 34.44 -55.29 -0.89
CA SER A 16 33.26 -54.84 -1.61
C SER A 16 33.48 -53.38 -2.07
N PHE A 17 33.72 -53.20 -3.36
CA PHE A 17 33.70 -51.89 -4.00
C PHE A 17 32.23 -51.41 -4.09
N VAL A 18 31.83 -50.54 -3.18
CA VAL A 18 30.58 -49.76 -3.33
C VAL A 18 30.89 -48.65 -4.32
N ALA A 19 30.50 -48.82 -5.58
CA ALA A 19 30.47 -47.76 -6.56
C ALA A 19 29.40 -46.75 -6.13
N GLY A 20 29.81 -45.69 -5.41
CA GLY A 20 28.99 -44.54 -5.12
C GLY A 20 28.67 -43.81 -6.44
N VAL A 21 27.45 -43.96 -6.93
CA VAL A 21 26.91 -43.10 -7.97
C VAL A 21 26.78 -41.70 -7.35
N ALA A 22 27.81 -40.87 -7.58
CA ALA A 22 27.71 -39.43 -7.33
C ALA A 22 26.69 -38.86 -8.31
N GLY A 23 25.41 -38.88 -7.92
CA GLY A 23 24.36 -38.13 -8.58
C GLY A 23 24.75 -36.65 -8.47
N THR A 24 25.20 -36.07 -9.59
CA THR A 24 25.26 -34.61 -9.73
C THR A 24 23.81 -34.11 -9.52
N ALA A 25 23.53 -33.63 -8.30
CA ALA A 25 22.37 -32.81 -8.07
C ALA A 25 22.55 -31.57 -8.95
N CYS A 26 21.96 -31.59 -10.15
CA CYS A 26 21.73 -30.36 -10.90
C CYS A 26 20.99 -29.43 -9.95
N ALA A 27 21.67 -28.38 -9.52
CA ALA A 27 20.99 -27.30 -8.81
C ALA A 27 19.84 -26.86 -9.73
N GLN A 28 18.60 -27.19 -9.35
CA GLN A 28 17.43 -26.70 -10.06
C GLN A 28 17.52 -25.17 -9.99
N ILE A 29 17.72 -24.56 -11.16
CA ILE A 29 17.52 -23.11 -11.29
C ILE A 29 16.10 -22.86 -10.82
N PRO A 30 15.89 -22.05 -9.78
CA PRO A 30 14.53 -21.74 -9.34
C PRO A 30 13.76 -21.22 -10.56
N PRO A 31 12.49 -21.57 -10.72
CA PRO A 31 11.69 -21.05 -11.81
C PRO A 31 11.79 -19.52 -11.84
N PRO A 32 11.77 -18.89 -13.01
CA PRO A 32 11.82 -17.45 -13.11
C PRO A 32 10.74 -16.87 -12.21
N PHE A 33 11.10 -15.87 -11.44
CA PHE A 33 10.22 -15.24 -10.47
C PHE A 33 8.96 -14.71 -11.19
N ASP A 34 7.80 -15.22 -10.81
CA ASP A 34 6.53 -14.82 -11.40
C ASP A 34 6.04 -13.54 -10.72
N PHE A 35 6.29 -12.42 -11.36
CA PHE A 35 5.83 -11.10 -10.89
C PHE A 35 4.31 -10.97 -10.84
N SER A 36 3.56 -11.86 -11.50
CA SER A 36 2.09 -11.87 -11.39
C SER A 36 1.59 -12.30 -10.00
N GLN A 37 2.46 -12.95 -9.21
CA GLN A 37 2.17 -13.40 -7.86
C GLN A 37 2.55 -12.39 -6.78
N ILE A 38 3.24 -11.29 -7.16
CA ILE A 38 3.64 -10.26 -6.20
C ILE A 38 2.59 -9.16 -6.20
N ASP A 39 2.37 -8.61 -5.00
CA ASP A 39 1.65 -7.39 -4.70
C ASP A 39 0.83 -6.85 -5.89
N GLN A 40 -0.34 -7.40 -6.09
CA GLN A 40 -1.17 -6.95 -7.19
C GLN A 40 -1.70 -5.57 -6.87
N GLU A 41 -1.42 -4.64 -7.76
CA GLU A 41 -2.04 -3.33 -7.72
C GLU A 41 -3.57 -3.48 -7.71
N MET A 42 -4.21 -2.80 -6.75
CA MET A 42 -5.65 -2.83 -6.59
C MET A 42 -6.31 -1.59 -7.18
N TYR A 43 -5.80 -0.44 -6.81
CA TYR A 43 -6.26 0.86 -7.30
C TYR A 43 -5.18 1.93 -7.11
N GLU A 44 -5.23 2.95 -7.96
CA GLU A 44 -4.47 4.18 -7.83
C GLU A 44 -5.33 5.30 -7.26
N PHE A 45 -4.70 6.30 -6.68
CA PHE A 45 -5.41 7.42 -6.08
C PHE A 45 -4.61 8.73 -6.16
N ILE A 46 -5.36 9.83 -6.20
CA ILE A 46 -4.83 11.20 -6.19
C ILE A 46 -5.53 11.95 -5.06
N GLY A 47 -4.79 12.78 -4.32
CA GLY A 47 -5.39 13.48 -3.21
C GLY A 47 -4.57 14.63 -2.64
N GLN A 48 -5.12 15.19 -1.59
CA GLN A 48 -4.53 16.25 -0.80
C GLN A 48 -4.47 15.87 0.67
N VAL A 49 -3.51 16.46 1.36
CA VAL A 49 -3.37 16.37 2.82
C VAL A 49 -3.50 17.78 3.42
N LYS A 50 -4.23 17.85 4.53
CA LYS A 50 -4.29 19.04 5.38
C LYS A 50 -3.85 18.64 6.79
N ASN A 51 -2.71 19.17 7.21
CA ASN A 51 -2.16 18.94 8.54
C ASN A 51 -2.67 20.02 9.51
N SER A 52 -2.98 19.64 10.73
CA SER A 52 -3.35 20.55 11.81
C SER A 52 -2.36 20.39 12.97
N PRO A 53 -1.79 21.47 13.47
CA PRO A 53 -0.95 21.43 14.66
C PRO A 53 -1.77 20.95 15.87
N PRO A 54 -1.11 20.58 16.99
CA PRO A 54 -1.82 20.30 18.23
C PRO A 54 -2.76 21.45 18.62
N ALA A 55 -4.00 21.12 18.96
CA ALA A 55 -4.99 22.10 19.37
C ALA A 55 -4.71 22.68 20.76
N GLY A 56 -3.76 22.10 21.51
CA GLY A 56 -3.35 22.57 22.83
C GLY A 56 -2.22 21.71 23.41
N PRO A 57 -1.69 22.09 24.57
CA PRO A 57 -0.63 21.33 25.24
C PRO A 57 -1.04 19.88 25.51
N GLY A 58 -0.16 18.94 25.15
CA GLY A 58 -0.39 17.50 25.36
C GLY A 58 -1.34 16.83 24.36
N LEU A 59 -1.96 17.59 23.46
CA LEU A 59 -2.79 17.02 22.39
C LEU A 59 -1.93 16.66 21.16
N PRO A 60 -2.26 15.59 20.44
CA PRO A 60 -1.53 15.22 19.24
C PRO A 60 -1.87 16.16 18.06
N ALA A 61 -0.93 16.33 17.15
CA ALA A 61 -1.22 16.89 15.84
C ALA A 61 -2.11 15.92 15.06
N THR A 62 -2.99 16.46 14.22
CA THR A 62 -3.90 15.69 13.37
C THR A 62 -3.63 15.94 11.90
N SER A 63 -4.16 15.09 11.04
CA SER A 63 -4.24 15.40 9.63
C SER A 63 -5.45 14.72 8.97
N VAL A 64 -5.98 15.36 7.94
CA VAL A 64 -6.95 14.75 7.04
C VAL A 64 -6.31 14.60 5.67
N GLN A 65 -6.57 13.46 5.02
CA GLN A 65 -6.21 13.23 3.63
C GLN A 65 -7.50 12.89 2.88
N TYR A 66 -7.64 13.43 1.69
CA TYR A 66 -8.86 13.28 0.90
C TYR A 66 -8.53 13.35 -0.59
N GLY A 67 -9.37 12.75 -1.40
CA GLY A 67 -9.17 12.68 -2.83
C GLY A 67 -10.06 11.65 -3.49
N TYR A 68 -9.60 11.13 -4.61
CA TYR A 68 -10.35 10.21 -5.43
C TYR A 68 -9.50 9.04 -5.91
N ILE A 69 -10.17 7.95 -6.27
CA ILE A 69 -9.56 6.79 -6.90
C ILE A 69 -9.48 7.08 -8.39
N SER A 70 -8.26 7.08 -8.93
CA SER A 70 -7.97 7.43 -10.32
C SER A 70 -7.97 6.23 -11.26
N HIS A 71 -7.75 5.03 -10.72
CA HIS A 71 -7.78 3.77 -11.45
C HIS A 71 -8.19 2.63 -10.52
N VAL A 72 -8.91 1.63 -11.03
CA VAL A 72 -9.21 0.37 -10.32
C VAL A 72 -8.90 -0.78 -11.26
N ARG A 73 -8.01 -1.67 -10.85
CA ARG A 73 -7.64 -2.83 -11.63
C ARG A 73 -8.86 -3.68 -11.97
N GLY A 74 -9.04 -3.98 -13.25
CA GLY A 74 -10.16 -4.79 -13.74
C GLY A 74 -11.43 -3.99 -14.08
N LEU A 75 -11.43 -2.67 -13.86
CA LEU A 75 -12.43 -1.75 -14.38
C LEU A 75 -11.78 -0.85 -15.45
N SER A 76 -12.57 -0.43 -16.43
CA SER A 76 -12.15 0.67 -17.32
C SER A 76 -12.37 2.00 -16.60
N ASP A 77 -11.59 3.02 -16.97
CA ASP A 77 -11.72 4.34 -16.39
C ASP A 77 -13.12 4.92 -16.59
N ASP A 78 -13.77 4.65 -17.74
CA ASP A 78 -15.16 5.07 -18.01
C ASP A 78 -16.19 4.50 -17.02
N GLN A 79 -15.86 3.44 -16.30
CA GLN A 79 -16.74 2.85 -15.28
C GLN A 79 -16.63 3.55 -13.92
N ILE A 80 -15.52 4.23 -13.66
CA ILE A 80 -15.25 4.89 -12.37
C ILE A 80 -15.34 6.40 -12.44
N TYR A 81 -15.68 6.96 -13.62
CA TYR A 81 -15.94 8.39 -13.81
C TYR A 81 -17.30 8.62 -14.45
N LEU A 82 -17.84 9.82 -14.27
CA LEU A 82 -19.01 10.26 -15.03
C LEU A 82 -18.67 10.34 -16.51
N GLY A 83 -19.50 9.71 -17.34
CA GLY A 83 -19.33 9.75 -18.79
C GLY A 83 -19.46 11.14 -19.40
N GLY A 84 -18.69 11.43 -20.46
CA GLY A 84 -18.81 12.65 -21.25
C GLY A 84 -18.18 13.91 -20.64
N VAL A 85 -17.47 13.80 -19.52
CA VAL A 85 -16.76 14.89 -18.87
C VAL A 85 -15.30 14.52 -18.60
N PRO A 86 -14.39 15.48 -18.38
CA PRO A 86 -12.99 15.17 -18.05
C PRO A 86 -12.89 14.30 -16.80
N GLN A 87 -11.96 13.34 -16.83
CA GLN A 87 -11.66 12.46 -15.71
C GLN A 87 -10.83 13.23 -14.65
N ASN A 88 -11.47 13.63 -13.59
CA ASN A 88 -10.87 14.38 -12.48
C ASN A 88 -11.68 14.16 -11.18
N GLU A 89 -11.33 14.89 -10.12
CA GLU A 89 -12.00 14.84 -8.83
C GLU A 89 -13.51 15.12 -8.88
N ALA A 90 -13.95 15.99 -9.78
CA ALA A 90 -15.36 16.37 -9.90
C ALA A 90 -16.20 15.32 -10.65
N SER A 91 -15.57 14.38 -11.33
CA SER A 91 -16.24 13.32 -12.09
C SER A 91 -16.00 11.91 -11.52
N ALA A 92 -15.07 11.76 -10.59
CA ALA A 92 -14.72 10.46 -10.01
C ALA A 92 -15.85 9.94 -9.10
N LEU A 93 -16.34 8.73 -9.41
CA LEU A 93 -17.42 8.08 -8.65
C LEU A 93 -16.94 7.48 -7.32
N LEU A 94 -15.63 7.29 -7.17
CA LEU A 94 -15.00 6.76 -5.96
C LEU A 94 -14.10 7.82 -5.34
N THR A 95 -14.45 8.27 -4.16
CA THR A 95 -13.69 9.25 -3.38
C THR A 95 -13.23 8.64 -2.07
N PHE A 96 -12.25 9.25 -1.41
CA PHE A 96 -11.82 8.80 -0.10
C PHE A 96 -11.60 9.97 0.86
N TYR A 97 -11.75 9.65 2.13
CA TYR A 97 -11.44 10.54 3.23
C TYR A 97 -10.75 9.76 4.34
N ASN A 98 -9.64 10.34 4.84
CA ASN A 98 -8.87 9.80 5.94
C ASN A 98 -8.81 10.82 7.06
N ASP A 99 -8.96 10.38 8.28
CA ASP A 99 -8.62 11.13 9.48
C ASP A 99 -7.49 10.44 10.24
N SER A 100 -6.68 11.22 10.91
CA SER A 100 -5.54 10.65 11.63
C SER A 100 -5.02 11.51 12.76
N VAL A 101 -4.39 10.82 13.70
CA VAL A 101 -3.64 11.43 14.80
C VAL A 101 -2.17 11.05 14.70
N THR A 102 -1.29 11.98 15.08
CA THR A 102 0.14 11.74 15.14
C THR A 102 0.49 11.01 16.43
N GLU A 103 1.03 9.80 16.28
CA GLU A 103 1.52 8.96 17.39
C GLU A 103 2.94 9.40 17.82
N LYS A 104 3.82 9.58 16.82
CA LYS A 104 5.24 9.82 17.08
C LYS A 104 5.87 10.66 15.98
N ILE A 105 6.79 11.53 16.38
CA ILE A 105 7.69 12.26 15.47
C ILE A 105 9.13 11.97 15.89
N THR A 106 9.97 11.63 14.93
CA THR A 106 11.42 11.47 15.11
C THR A 106 12.14 12.34 14.09
N ASN A 107 13.09 13.15 14.56
CA ASN A 107 13.96 13.94 13.69
C ASN A 107 15.31 13.24 13.59
N HIS A 108 15.82 13.08 12.38
CA HIS A 108 17.13 12.50 12.11
C HIS A 108 17.84 13.32 11.03
N GLY A 109 18.58 14.33 11.45
CA GLY A 109 19.18 15.32 10.54
C GLY A 109 18.11 16.07 9.75
N SER A 110 18.20 16.00 8.43
CA SER A 110 17.21 16.60 7.51
C SER A 110 15.93 15.78 7.38
N LEU A 111 15.91 14.54 7.84
CA LEU A 111 14.74 13.67 7.75
C LEU A 111 13.85 13.82 8.98
N LYS A 112 12.56 14.00 8.72
CA LYS A 112 11.51 13.93 9.72
C LYS A 112 10.64 12.71 9.46
N ILE A 113 10.59 11.82 10.44
CA ILE A 113 9.77 10.59 10.39
C ILE A 113 8.55 10.82 11.25
N VAL A 114 7.36 10.71 10.65
CA VAL A 114 6.08 10.89 11.33
C VAL A 114 5.30 9.59 11.27
N ILE A 115 4.93 9.07 12.42
CA ILE A 115 4.04 7.92 12.55
C ILE A 115 2.66 8.43 12.92
N ARG A 116 1.65 7.95 12.19
CA ARG A 116 0.24 8.26 12.45
C ARG A 116 -0.60 6.99 12.39
N GLU A 117 -1.72 7.04 13.06
CA GLU A 117 -2.79 6.06 12.95
C GLU A 117 -4.12 6.77 12.63
N GLY A 118 -5.04 6.03 12.02
CA GLY A 118 -6.30 6.64 11.63
C GLY A 118 -7.25 5.68 10.93
N THR A 119 -8.23 6.29 10.29
CA THR A 119 -9.28 5.60 9.55
C THR A 119 -9.36 6.13 8.12
N THR A 120 -9.50 5.24 7.14
CA THR A 120 -9.86 5.58 5.76
C THR A 120 -11.27 5.10 5.49
N THR A 121 -12.06 5.95 4.85
CA THR A 121 -13.34 5.54 4.26
C THR A 121 -13.33 5.89 2.78
N ILE A 122 -13.64 4.90 1.93
CA ILE A 122 -13.91 5.09 0.50
C ILE A 122 -15.42 5.16 0.32
N TYR A 123 -15.86 6.15 -0.44
CA TYR A 123 -17.26 6.43 -0.75
C TYR A 123 -17.52 6.20 -2.22
N TYR A 124 -18.68 5.63 -2.52
CA TYR A 124 -19.26 5.60 -3.85
C TYR A 124 -20.33 6.68 -3.96
N ASN A 125 -20.16 7.57 -4.93
CA ASN A 125 -21.09 8.66 -5.18
C ASN A 125 -21.43 8.74 -6.67
N PRO A 126 -22.65 8.38 -7.09
CA PRO A 126 -23.07 8.47 -8.49
C PRO A 126 -23.24 9.92 -9.00
N GLY A 127 -23.25 10.91 -8.11
CA GLY A 127 -23.25 12.34 -8.43
C GLY A 127 -22.07 13.03 -7.74
N PRO A 128 -20.81 12.77 -8.19
CA PRO A 128 -19.61 13.25 -7.52
C PRO A 128 -19.56 14.78 -7.47
N SER A 129 -18.93 15.30 -6.42
CA SER A 129 -18.78 16.73 -6.14
C SER A 129 -17.43 17.06 -5.51
N GLY A 130 -16.42 16.21 -5.74
CA GLY A 130 -15.08 16.44 -5.23
C GLY A 130 -14.49 17.74 -5.76
N ASP A 131 -13.84 18.50 -4.88
CA ASP A 131 -13.16 19.75 -5.25
C ASP A 131 -11.79 19.82 -4.57
N LEU A 132 -10.73 19.70 -5.37
CA LEU A 132 -9.35 19.87 -4.95
C LEU A 132 -8.83 21.30 -5.20
N THR A 133 -9.57 22.15 -5.89
CA THR A 133 -9.15 23.52 -6.18
C THR A 133 -9.31 24.43 -4.97
N THR A 134 -10.41 24.22 -4.23
CA THR A 134 -10.63 24.85 -2.93
C THR A 134 -10.53 23.75 -1.87
N PRO A 135 -9.59 23.81 -0.90
CA PRO A 135 -9.45 22.75 0.09
C PRO A 135 -10.73 22.50 0.88
N ASN A 136 -11.58 21.64 0.35
CA ASN A 136 -12.84 21.22 0.94
C ASN A 136 -12.87 19.71 1.17
N PRO A 137 -12.25 19.22 2.27
CA PRO A 137 -12.21 17.80 2.58
C PRO A 137 -13.59 17.14 2.61
N ASP A 138 -14.63 17.86 3.03
CA ASP A 138 -15.97 17.30 3.19
C ASP A 138 -16.68 17.01 1.86
N SER A 139 -16.23 17.60 0.74
CA SER A 139 -16.72 17.24 -0.59
C SER A 139 -16.40 15.79 -0.99
N PHE A 140 -15.38 15.19 -0.37
CA PHE A 140 -14.94 13.80 -0.61
C PHE A 140 -15.59 12.77 0.31
N ARG A 141 -16.48 13.21 1.23
CA ARG A 141 -17.23 12.33 2.16
C ARG A 141 -18.67 12.13 1.73
N GLN A 142 -19.02 12.60 0.56
CA GLN A 142 -20.38 12.48 0.01
C GLN A 142 -20.56 11.08 -0.59
N GLY A 143 -21.78 10.54 -0.50
CA GLY A 143 -22.11 9.23 -1.04
C GLY A 143 -22.16 8.12 0.01
N THR A 144 -22.17 6.89 -0.47
CA THR A 144 -22.28 5.69 0.36
C THR A 144 -20.92 5.14 0.73
N PRO A 145 -20.59 4.92 2.00
CA PRO A 145 -19.37 4.23 2.39
C PRO A 145 -19.35 2.80 1.84
N VAL A 146 -18.31 2.46 1.08
CA VAL A 146 -18.14 1.14 0.47
C VAL A 146 -16.94 0.36 1.03
N LEU A 147 -15.96 1.06 1.61
CA LEU A 147 -14.84 0.44 2.32
C LEU A 147 -14.46 1.31 3.51
N THR A 148 -14.22 0.69 4.66
CA THR A 148 -13.61 1.37 5.82
C THR A 148 -12.44 0.54 6.33
N THR A 149 -11.35 1.21 6.66
CA THR A 149 -10.14 0.58 7.19
C THR A 149 -9.64 1.32 8.42
N LYS A 150 -8.98 0.60 9.33
CA LYS A 150 -8.04 1.18 10.28
C LYS A 150 -6.63 1.04 9.72
N TRP A 151 -5.78 2.00 10.00
CA TRP A 151 -4.45 1.99 9.44
C TRP A 151 -3.41 2.66 10.35
N ARG A 152 -2.16 2.32 10.07
CA ARG A 152 -0.97 2.96 10.61
C ARG A 152 -0.02 3.26 9.47
N HIS A 153 0.56 4.46 9.45
CA HIS A 153 1.50 4.82 8.42
C HIS A 153 2.80 5.40 8.94
N GLN A 154 3.81 5.34 8.10
CA GLN A 154 5.07 6.04 8.26
C GLN A 154 5.22 7.05 7.13
N VAL A 155 5.37 8.31 7.48
CA VAL A 155 5.77 9.39 6.56
C VAL A 155 7.25 9.66 6.75
N ILE A 156 8.00 9.69 5.68
CA ILE A 156 9.37 10.17 5.62
C ILE A 156 9.37 11.48 4.86
N LEU A 157 9.63 12.57 5.56
CA LEU A 157 9.62 13.92 5.03
C LEU A 157 11.06 14.46 5.01
N ASP A 158 11.52 14.91 3.84
CA ASP A 158 12.73 15.74 3.79
C ASP A 158 12.40 17.14 4.32
N ALA A 159 12.94 17.45 5.48
CA ALA A 159 12.71 18.71 6.19
C ALA A 159 13.85 19.73 5.94
N ASN A 160 14.81 19.40 5.05
CA ASN A 160 15.95 20.25 4.80
C ASN A 160 15.55 21.51 3.99
N PRO A 161 15.76 22.70 4.50
CA PRO A 161 15.61 23.90 3.67
C PRO A 161 16.70 23.86 2.60
N SER A 162 16.30 23.82 1.32
CA SER A 162 17.27 24.02 0.25
C SER A 162 17.98 25.37 0.43
N PRO A 163 19.29 25.44 0.21
CA PRO A 163 20.09 26.62 0.53
C PRO A 163 19.78 27.90 -0.28
N ASN A 164 19.01 27.79 -1.37
CA ASN A 164 18.67 28.93 -2.23
C ASN A 164 17.24 29.40 -1.98
N ALA A 165 17.07 30.35 -1.07
CA ALA A 165 15.76 30.90 -0.67
C ALA A 165 15.05 31.75 -1.76
N THR A 166 15.59 31.82 -2.97
CA THR A 166 15.09 32.68 -4.07
C THR A 166 14.25 31.95 -5.12
N ASP A 167 14.15 30.60 -5.04
CA ASP A 167 13.33 29.83 -6.00
C ASP A 167 11.85 29.79 -5.58
N PRO A 168 10.91 29.62 -6.55
CA PRO A 168 9.47 29.63 -6.29
C PRO A 168 9.06 28.58 -5.25
N PRO A 169 7.83 28.63 -4.72
CA PRO A 169 7.44 27.95 -3.47
C PRO A 169 7.90 26.50 -3.45
N ARG A 170 8.83 26.22 -2.54
CA ARG A 170 9.44 24.91 -2.41
C ARG A 170 8.48 23.96 -1.74
N THR A 171 8.44 22.78 -2.29
CA THR A 171 7.67 21.66 -1.77
C THR A 171 8.62 20.72 -1.06
N ASN A 172 8.37 20.43 0.22
CA ASN A 172 9.03 19.33 0.88
C ASN A 172 8.44 18.01 0.38
N LEU A 173 9.26 17.20 -0.25
CA LEU A 173 8.85 15.88 -0.69
C LEU A 173 8.65 14.95 0.51
N PHE A 174 7.67 14.10 0.41
CA PHE A 174 7.44 13.04 1.38
C PHE A 174 7.08 11.73 0.69
N PHE A 175 7.45 10.63 1.37
CA PHE A 175 7.09 9.27 1.02
C PHE A 175 6.27 8.68 2.16
N VAL A 176 5.24 7.93 1.82
CA VAL A 176 4.41 7.27 2.83
C VAL A 176 4.21 5.81 2.48
N THR A 177 4.33 4.98 3.49
CA THR A 177 3.87 3.59 3.45
C THR A 177 2.79 3.41 4.50
N TRP A 178 1.64 2.89 4.09
CA TRP A 178 0.49 2.63 4.94
C TRP A 178 0.19 1.14 5.01
N TRP A 179 -0.21 0.71 6.19
CA TRP A 179 -0.73 -0.64 6.45
C TRP A 179 -2.19 -0.50 6.85
N HIS A 180 -3.07 -1.07 6.06
CA HIS A 180 -4.52 -1.03 6.25
C HIS A 180 -5.05 -2.38 6.68
N ALA A 181 -5.98 -2.38 7.64
CA ALA A 181 -6.83 -3.50 8.00
C ALA A 181 -8.28 -3.14 7.69
N ILE A 182 -8.94 -3.93 6.85
CA ILE A 182 -10.32 -3.68 6.42
C ILE A 182 -11.26 -4.02 7.58
N THR A 183 -12.04 -3.02 8.01
CA THR A 183 -13.02 -3.16 9.10
C THR A 183 -14.45 -3.22 8.60
N SER A 184 -14.73 -2.68 7.40
CA SER A 184 -16.02 -2.78 6.74
C SER A 184 -15.83 -2.81 5.23
N SER A 185 -16.66 -3.58 4.54
CA SER A 185 -16.71 -3.64 3.08
C SER A 185 -18.14 -3.92 2.64
N THR A 186 -18.66 -3.08 1.76
CA THR A 186 -20.00 -3.16 1.18
C THR A 186 -19.89 -3.19 -0.32
N SER A 187 -20.55 -4.14 -0.96
CA SER A 187 -20.61 -4.21 -2.41
C SER A 187 -21.51 -3.10 -2.97
N PHE A 188 -21.13 -2.58 -4.13
CA PHE A 188 -21.87 -1.55 -4.85
C PHE A 188 -21.91 -1.88 -6.35
N THR A 189 -22.72 -1.19 -7.12
CA THR A 189 -22.89 -1.47 -8.56
C THR A 189 -22.24 -0.36 -9.38
N LEU A 190 -21.38 -0.75 -10.31
CA LEU A 190 -20.82 0.09 -11.36
C LEU A 190 -21.24 -0.48 -12.72
N GLY A 191 -22.09 0.22 -13.45
CA GLY A 191 -22.67 -0.32 -14.70
C GLY A 191 -23.43 -1.61 -14.44
N ASP A 192 -22.99 -2.69 -15.10
CA ASP A 192 -23.54 -4.06 -15.00
C ASP A 192 -22.78 -4.96 -13.99
N GLN A 193 -21.77 -4.42 -13.33
CA GLN A 193 -20.91 -5.15 -12.42
C GLN A 193 -21.24 -4.85 -10.95
N THR A 194 -21.20 -5.86 -10.11
CA THR A 194 -21.17 -5.70 -8.65
C THR A 194 -19.70 -5.75 -8.21
N VAL A 195 -19.26 -4.71 -7.54
CA VAL A 195 -17.87 -4.49 -7.11
C VAL A 195 -17.79 -4.51 -5.59
N SER A 196 -16.75 -5.15 -5.05
CA SER A 196 -16.34 -5.02 -3.65
C SER A 196 -14.86 -4.68 -3.60
N LEU A 197 -14.48 -3.63 -2.89
CA LEU A 197 -13.10 -3.16 -2.79
C LEU A 197 -12.29 -3.90 -1.71
N GLY A 198 -12.83 -4.96 -1.12
CA GLY A 198 -12.11 -5.76 -0.14
C GLY A 198 -13.01 -6.66 0.68
N ARG A 199 -12.39 -7.40 1.60
CA ARG A 199 -13.08 -8.25 2.57
C ARG A 199 -12.66 -7.88 3.98
N VAL A 200 -13.59 -7.87 4.90
CA VAL A 200 -13.32 -7.62 6.33
C VAL A 200 -12.23 -8.57 6.85
N ASN A 201 -11.33 -8.05 7.67
CA ASN A 201 -10.15 -8.72 8.22
C ASN A 201 -9.00 -8.97 7.24
N HIS A 202 -9.12 -8.56 5.98
CA HIS A 202 -7.98 -8.54 5.06
C HIS A 202 -7.16 -7.27 5.25
N THR A 203 -5.90 -7.33 4.80
CA THR A 203 -4.96 -6.22 4.88
C THR A 203 -4.41 -5.90 3.49
N PHE A 204 -4.07 -4.64 3.29
CA PHE A 204 -3.37 -4.17 2.11
C PHE A 204 -2.38 -3.06 2.46
N ARG A 205 -1.55 -2.69 1.50
CA ARG A 205 -0.60 -1.59 1.63
C ARG A 205 -0.90 -0.50 0.62
N GLN A 206 -0.63 0.73 1.03
CA GLN A 206 -0.59 1.88 0.13
C GLN A 206 0.79 2.50 0.16
N HIS A 207 1.23 2.93 -1.02
CA HIS A 207 2.45 3.68 -1.23
C HIS A 207 2.11 4.97 -1.95
N LEU A 208 2.63 6.06 -1.46
CA LEU A 208 2.43 7.35 -2.10
C LEU A 208 3.66 8.24 -2.01
N VAL A 209 3.72 9.15 -2.95
CA VAL A 209 4.68 10.25 -3.01
C VAL A 209 3.91 11.54 -3.09
N GLY A 210 4.39 12.54 -2.40
CA GLY A 210 3.75 13.85 -2.45
C GLY A 210 4.68 14.97 -2.01
N GLY A 211 4.11 16.16 -1.97
CA GLY A 211 4.79 17.34 -1.50
C GLY A 211 3.89 18.19 -0.63
N VAL A 212 4.44 18.73 0.44
CA VAL A 212 3.78 19.73 1.29
C VAL A 212 4.43 21.09 1.11
N ASP A 213 3.63 22.14 1.30
CA ASP A 213 4.12 23.51 1.36
C ASP A 213 5.30 23.61 2.35
N PHE A 214 6.39 24.16 1.85
CA PHE A 214 7.62 24.26 2.62
C PHE A 214 7.47 25.12 3.88
N THR A 215 6.75 26.23 3.78
CA THR A 215 6.65 27.22 4.86
C THR A 215 5.66 26.77 5.93
N SER A 216 4.44 26.45 5.53
CA SER A 216 3.37 26.13 6.48
C SER A 216 3.32 24.65 6.83
N ARG A 217 3.71 23.77 5.89
CA ARG A 217 3.54 22.30 5.97
C ARG A 217 2.10 21.86 6.26
N VAL A 218 1.16 22.76 6.06
CA VAL A 218 -0.26 22.54 6.32
C VAL A 218 -0.89 21.74 5.18
N ASN A 219 -0.70 22.21 3.95
CA ASN A 219 -1.34 21.60 2.79
C ASN A 219 -0.31 20.89 1.91
N GLY A 220 -0.73 19.80 1.30
CA GLY A 220 0.08 19.04 0.36
C GLY A 220 -0.77 18.29 -0.65
N LYS A 221 -0.10 17.83 -1.70
CA LYS A 221 -0.69 16.98 -2.75
C LYS A 221 0.08 15.68 -2.85
N PHE A 222 -0.60 14.62 -3.21
CA PHE A 222 0.02 13.31 -3.38
C PHE A 222 -0.69 12.48 -4.43
N ALA A 223 0.03 11.49 -4.94
CA ALA A 223 -0.52 10.39 -5.71
C ALA A 223 0.12 9.09 -5.24
N GLY A 224 -0.57 7.98 -5.42
CA GLY A 224 -0.08 6.69 -4.99
C GLY A 224 -0.92 5.54 -5.50
N TYR A 225 -0.55 4.36 -5.08
CA TYR A 225 -1.18 3.11 -5.47
C TYR A 225 -1.33 2.19 -4.26
N THR A 226 -2.22 1.25 -4.40
CA THR A 226 -2.56 0.25 -3.39
C THR A 226 -2.18 -1.13 -3.88
N THR A 227 -1.53 -1.92 -3.03
CA THR A 227 -1.14 -3.29 -3.33
C THR A 227 -1.70 -4.27 -2.30
N SER A 228 -2.01 -5.47 -2.74
CA SER A 228 -2.41 -6.58 -1.87
C SER A 228 -1.81 -7.89 -2.33
N PHE A 229 -1.42 -8.73 -1.37
CA PHE A 229 -1.05 -10.12 -1.63
C PHE A 229 -2.26 -11.02 -1.88
N ASP A 230 -3.47 -10.58 -1.52
CA ASP A 230 -4.71 -11.32 -1.74
C ASP A 230 -5.39 -10.83 -3.01
N PRO A 231 -5.36 -11.61 -4.12
CA PRO A 231 -6.01 -11.25 -5.38
C PRO A 231 -7.53 -11.15 -5.27
N ALA A 232 -8.12 -11.67 -4.19
CA ALA A 232 -9.56 -11.64 -3.95
C ALA A 232 -10.02 -10.35 -3.24
N VAL A 233 -9.14 -9.36 -3.05
CA VAL A 233 -9.51 -8.09 -2.38
C VAL A 233 -10.46 -7.27 -3.24
N ILE A 234 -10.32 -7.29 -4.58
CA ILE A 234 -11.35 -6.72 -5.47
C ILE A 234 -12.12 -7.87 -6.09
N VAL A 235 -13.40 -7.93 -5.80
CA VAL A 235 -14.30 -8.98 -6.28
C VAL A 235 -15.28 -8.38 -7.27
N PHE A 236 -15.33 -8.96 -8.46
CA PHE A 236 -16.31 -8.65 -9.49
C PHE A 236 -17.28 -9.82 -9.65
N SER A 237 -18.57 -9.55 -9.65
CA SER A 237 -19.58 -10.49 -10.08
C SER A 237 -20.46 -9.85 -11.15
N LYS A 238 -20.69 -10.55 -12.25
CA LYS A 238 -21.70 -10.13 -13.23
C LYS A 238 -23.09 -10.31 -12.64
N LYS A 239 -23.97 -9.39 -12.92
CA LYS A 239 -25.41 -9.55 -12.65
C LYS A 239 -25.99 -10.60 -13.55
#